data_1f4252c594ab3f48e2067555567ae7b2
#
_entry.id   1f4252c594ab3f48e2067555567ae7b2
#
_cell.length_a   1.000
_cell.length_b   1.000
_cell.length_c   1.000
_cell.angle_alpha   90.00
_cell.angle_beta   90.00
_cell.angle_gamma   90.00
#
_symmetry.space_group_name_H-M   'P 1'
#
loop_
_entity.id
_entity.type
_entity.pdbx_description
1 polymer ?
#
loop_
_entity_poly.entity_id
_entity_poly.type
_entity_poly.pdbx_seq_one_letter_code
_entity_poly.pdbx_strand_id
1 'polypeptide(L)'
;MQRALPASAYWIEPQRLAAGAYPAAPFDLAVLIAAGIGGFVDLTPAGDHGGYASEAARLARAAGREALHRRFPIRDFGLPEIATMRAILDAIDGWLAARRPVYVHCHAGLGRTGTVVACWLVRHGRAPADALAELQRLRHGTRDAAAASPETDAQRAFVESWRPGN
;
A
#
# COMPACT_ATOMS: atom_id res chain seq x y z
N MET A 1 -10.15 18.97 -4.62
CA MET A 1 -9.10 19.09 -3.57
C MET A 1 -8.74 17.71 -3.11
N GLN A 2 -7.46 17.33 -3.14
CA GLN A 2 -7.00 16.02 -2.71
C GLN A 2 -7.04 15.92 -1.19
N ARG A 3 -7.59 14.83 -0.65
CA ARG A 3 -7.65 14.61 0.81
C ARG A 3 -6.25 14.36 1.36
N ALA A 4 -5.97 14.92 2.54
CA ALA A 4 -4.68 14.79 3.21
C ALA A 4 -4.41 13.34 3.60
N LEU A 5 -3.14 12.95 3.56
CA LEU A 5 -2.63 11.67 4.03
C LEU A 5 -1.56 11.90 5.11
N PRO A 6 -1.19 10.88 5.90
CA PRO A 6 -0.01 10.94 6.74
C PRO A 6 1.25 11.30 5.95
N ALA A 7 2.24 11.93 6.59
CA ALA A 7 3.46 12.43 5.93
C ALA A 7 4.30 11.35 5.23
N SER A 8 4.15 10.09 5.61
CA SER A 8 4.80 8.92 4.99
C SER A 8 3.98 8.28 3.89
N ALA A 9 2.79 8.82 3.57
CA ALA A 9 1.85 8.21 2.64
C ALA A 9 1.66 9.07 1.38
N TYR A 10 1.27 8.43 0.30
CA TYR A 10 1.04 9.06 -0.99
C TYR A 10 -0.14 8.38 -1.73
N TRP A 11 -0.80 9.15 -2.60
CA TRP A 11 -1.81 8.61 -3.50
C TRP A 11 -1.17 8.01 -4.75
N ILE A 12 -1.54 6.77 -5.10
CA ILE A 12 -1.26 6.15 -6.40
C ILE A 12 -2.37 6.57 -7.38
N GLU A 13 -3.62 6.38 -6.96
CA GLU A 13 -4.80 6.96 -7.63
C GLU A 13 -5.53 7.87 -6.63
N PRO A 14 -5.75 9.14 -6.96
CA PRO A 14 -6.39 10.09 -6.05
C PRO A 14 -7.71 9.58 -5.47
N GLN A 15 -7.82 9.57 -4.15
CA GLN A 15 -9.00 9.14 -3.38
C GLN A 15 -9.44 7.68 -3.59
N ARG A 16 -8.61 6.85 -4.25
CA ARG A 16 -8.91 5.44 -4.49
C ARG A 16 -7.84 4.51 -3.93
N LEU A 17 -6.57 4.73 -4.26
CA LEU A 17 -5.47 3.89 -3.83
C LEU A 17 -4.34 4.74 -3.28
N ALA A 18 -3.96 4.47 -2.04
CA ALA A 18 -2.83 5.09 -1.37
C ALA A 18 -1.88 4.02 -0.79
N ALA A 19 -0.65 4.41 -0.57
CA ALA A 19 0.34 3.56 0.07
C ALA A 19 1.25 4.36 1.00
N GLY A 20 1.95 3.67 1.90
CA GLY A 20 2.89 4.31 2.82
C GLY A 20 3.38 3.39 3.92
N ALA A 21 3.79 3.99 5.04
CA ALA A 21 4.27 3.28 6.21
C ALA A 21 3.12 2.67 7.04
N TYR A 22 3.48 1.81 7.99
CA TYR A 22 2.57 1.30 9.01
C TYR A 22 1.83 2.47 9.69
N PRO A 23 0.49 2.46 9.73
CA PRO A 23 -0.26 3.57 10.28
C PRO A 23 -0.10 3.63 11.80
N ALA A 24 0.61 4.63 12.31
CA ALA A 24 0.76 4.85 13.72
C ALA A 24 -0.58 5.27 14.34
N ALA A 25 -1.09 4.45 15.27
CA ALA A 25 -2.32 4.76 15.98
C ALA A 25 -2.06 5.82 17.06
N PRO A 26 -3.05 6.69 17.35
CA PRO A 26 -4.33 6.83 16.68
C PRO A 26 -4.33 7.81 15.49
N PHE A 27 -3.30 8.65 15.37
CA PHE A 27 -3.31 9.81 14.46
C PHE A 27 -3.35 9.44 12.98
N ASP A 28 -2.44 8.57 12.52
CA ASP A 28 -2.38 8.19 11.11
C ASP A 28 -3.65 7.46 10.66
N LEU A 29 -4.19 6.60 11.54
CA LEU A 29 -5.45 5.91 11.27
C LEU A 29 -6.61 6.89 11.12
N ALA A 30 -6.72 7.89 12.01
CA ALA A 30 -7.77 8.90 11.92
C ALA A 30 -7.68 9.69 10.62
N VAL A 31 -6.46 10.08 10.20
CA VAL A 31 -6.21 10.78 8.92
C VAL A 31 -6.61 9.89 7.73
N LEU A 32 -6.22 8.61 7.71
CA LEU A 32 -6.57 7.67 6.65
C LEU A 32 -8.07 7.44 6.55
N ILE A 33 -8.76 7.24 7.68
CA ILE A 33 -10.22 7.11 7.72
C ILE A 33 -10.90 8.40 7.24
N ALA A 34 -10.42 9.58 7.65
CA ALA A 34 -10.93 10.86 7.18
C ALA A 34 -10.68 11.05 5.68
N ALA A 35 -9.57 10.55 5.16
CA ALA A 35 -9.27 10.53 3.72
C ALA A 35 -10.19 9.59 2.92
N GLY A 36 -10.96 8.74 3.59
CA GLY A 36 -11.92 7.83 2.97
C GLY A 36 -11.43 6.39 2.84
N ILE A 37 -10.24 6.09 3.32
CA ILE A 37 -9.71 4.70 3.28
C ILE A 37 -10.66 3.79 4.05
N GLY A 38 -11.02 2.67 3.40
CA GLY A 38 -11.90 1.64 3.95
C GLY A 38 -11.34 0.23 3.80
N GLY A 39 -10.23 0.06 3.06
CA GLY A 39 -9.51 -1.20 2.91
C GLY A 39 -8.06 -1.05 3.29
N PHE A 40 -7.54 -1.91 4.17
CA PHE A 40 -6.15 -1.90 4.62
C PHE A 40 -5.47 -3.20 4.21
N VAL A 41 -4.49 -3.12 3.31
CA VAL A 41 -3.62 -4.23 2.90
C VAL A 41 -2.33 -4.14 3.71
N ASP A 42 -2.18 -5.04 4.65
CA ASP A 42 -1.06 -5.12 5.59
C ASP A 42 -0.05 -6.19 5.14
N LEU A 43 1.14 -5.76 4.76
CA LEU A 43 2.20 -6.64 4.28
C LEU A 43 3.14 -7.12 5.41
N THR A 44 2.88 -6.73 6.66
CA THR A 44 3.73 -7.12 7.79
C THR A 44 3.37 -8.52 8.32
N PRO A 45 4.36 -9.30 8.81
CA PRO A 45 4.10 -10.51 9.56
C PRO A 45 3.26 -10.25 10.82
N ALA A 46 2.51 -11.25 11.25
CA ALA A 46 1.78 -11.18 12.51
C ALA A 46 2.76 -11.08 13.68
N GLY A 47 2.50 -10.15 14.59
CA GLY A 47 3.33 -9.95 15.78
C GLY A 47 4.44 -8.91 15.62
N ASP A 48 4.78 -8.47 14.40
CA ASP A 48 5.77 -7.39 14.20
C ASP A 48 5.32 -6.05 14.79
N HIS A 49 4.01 -5.85 14.87
CA HIS A 49 3.37 -4.64 15.40
C HIS A 49 2.17 -5.00 16.26
N GLY A 50 1.75 -4.10 17.16
CA GLY A 50 0.63 -4.31 18.08
C GLY A 50 -0.74 -4.47 17.43
N GLY A 51 -0.83 -4.32 16.11
CA GLY A 51 -2.09 -4.37 15.37
C GLY A 51 -2.90 -3.09 15.48
N TYR A 52 -3.73 -2.82 14.48
CA TYR A 52 -4.58 -1.62 14.44
C TYR A 52 -5.98 -1.90 13.87
N ALA A 53 -6.26 -3.13 13.45
CA ALA A 53 -7.50 -3.46 12.73
C ALA A 53 -8.76 -3.12 13.53
N SER A 54 -8.76 -3.40 14.83
CA SER A 54 -9.88 -3.07 15.74
C SER A 54 -10.09 -1.57 15.88
N GLU A 55 -9.00 -0.81 15.98
CA GLU A 55 -9.05 0.65 16.09
C GLU A 55 -9.50 1.29 14.76
N ALA A 56 -9.00 0.80 13.63
CA ALA A 56 -9.47 1.25 12.31
C ALA A 56 -10.97 1.00 12.13
N ALA A 57 -11.46 -0.19 12.52
CA ALA A 57 -12.88 -0.51 12.47
C ALA A 57 -13.71 0.40 13.41
N ARG A 58 -13.20 0.70 14.60
CA ARG A 58 -13.86 1.61 15.55
C ARG A 58 -13.98 3.03 14.99
N LEU A 59 -12.86 3.58 14.45
CA LEU A 59 -12.82 4.92 13.86
C LEU A 59 -13.73 5.03 12.64
N ALA A 60 -13.70 4.03 11.75
CA ALA A 60 -14.55 4.00 10.57
C ALA A 60 -16.02 3.98 10.95
N ARG A 61 -16.41 3.16 11.93
CA ARG A 61 -17.80 3.08 12.44
C ARG A 61 -18.26 4.40 13.02
N ALA A 62 -17.43 5.08 13.80
CA ALA A 62 -17.72 6.42 14.32
C ALA A 62 -17.94 7.46 13.21
N ALA A 63 -17.34 7.24 12.03
CA ALA A 63 -17.54 8.05 10.84
C ALA A 63 -18.67 7.55 9.91
N GLY A 64 -19.50 6.61 10.36
CA GLY A 64 -20.59 6.01 9.58
C GLY A 64 -20.11 5.15 8.40
N ARG A 65 -18.90 4.56 8.52
CA ARG A 65 -18.25 3.75 7.47
C ARG A 65 -17.76 2.42 8.02
N GLU A 66 -17.23 1.58 7.11
CA GLU A 66 -16.60 0.31 7.43
C GLU A 66 -15.11 0.36 7.05
N ALA A 67 -14.26 -0.24 7.87
CA ALA A 67 -12.87 -0.51 7.53
C ALA A 67 -12.61 -2.02 7.60
N LEU A 68 -12.05 -2.57 6.52
CA LEU A 68 -11.62 -3.95 6.41
C LEU A 68 -10.09 -4.01 6.42
N HIS A 69 -9.57 -5.03 7.05
CA HIS A 69 -8.13 -5.30 7.12
C HIS A 69 -7.84 -6.69 6.56
N ARG A 70 -6.83 -6.78 5.69
CA ARG A 70 -6.35 -8.05 5.16
C ARG A 70 -4.83 -8.09 5.20
N ARG A 71 -4.30 -9.15 5.81
CA ARG A 71 -2.86 -9.34 5.94
C ARG A 71 -2.33 -10.32 4.91
N PHE A 72 -1.20 -9.95 4.29
CA PHE A 72 -0.40 -10.79 3.40
C PHE A 72 1.05 -10.70 3.88
N PRO A 73 1.47 -11.57 4.80
CA PRO A 73 2.76 -11.43 5.45
C PRO A 73 3.91 -11.64 4.48
N ILE A 74 4.78 -10.65 4.38
CA ILE A 74 6.05 -10.70 3.65
C ILE A 74 7.15 -10.36 4.65
N ARG A 75 8.21 -11.16 4.70
CA ARG A 75 9.37 -10.88 5.55
C ARG A 75 9.96 -9.52 5.20
N ASP A 76 10.50 -8.85 6.21
CA ASP A 76 11.19 -7.58 5.98
C ASP A 76 12.35 -7.75 4.98
N PHE A 77 12.51 -6.78 4.07
CA PHE A 77 13.38 -6.83 2.89
C PHE A 77 13.11 -8.00 1.93
N GLY A 78 12.07 -8.80 2.18
CA GLY A 78 11.75 -9.99 1.40
C GLY A 78 10.86 -9.73 0.19
N LEU A 79 10.55 -10.84 -0.48
CA LEU A 79 9.68 -10.92 -1.65
C LEU A 79 8.51 -11.86 -1.36
N PRO A 80 7.32 -11.58 -1.87
CA PRO A 80 6.24 -12.56 -1.89
C PRO A 80 6.49 -13.59 -3.02
N GLU A 81 5.90 -14.75 -2.88
CA GLU A 81 5.72 -15.64 -4.03
C GLU A 81 4.79 -14.98 -5.08
N ILE A 82 4.91 -15.42 -6.35
CA ILE A 82 4.08 -14.89 -7.44
C ILE A 82 2.58 -15.05 -7.13
N ALA A 83 2.17 -16.20 -6.59
CA ALA A 83 0.79 -16.44 -6.19
C ALA A 83 0.31 -15.48 -5.09
N THR A 84 1.18 -15.17 -4.12
CA THR A 84 0.88 -14.21 -3.06
C THR A 84 0.75 -12.79 -3.63
N MET A 85 1.67 -12.38 -4.53
CA MET A 85 1.56 -11.07 -5.18
C MET A 85 0.25 -10.96 -5.98
N ARG A 86 -0.12 -11.97 -6.73
CA ARG A 86 -1.43 -12.02 -7.42
C ARG A 86 -2.58 -11.81 -6.43
N ALA A 87 -2.60 -12.54 -5.34
CA ALA A 87 -3.65 -12.44 -4.32
C ALA A 87 -3.72 -11.05 -3.68
N ILE A 88 -2.56 -10.39 -3.47
CA ILE A 88 -2.49 -9.00 -3.01
C ILE A 88 -3.14 -8.06 -4.03
N LEU A 89 -2.73 -8.16 -5.30
CA LEU A 89 -3.24 -7.29 -6.36
C LEU A 89 -4.74 -7.53 -6.62
N ASP A 90 -5.20 -8.77 -6.56
CA ASP A 90 -6.62 -9.13 -6.68
C ASP A 90 -7.45 -8.55 -5.52
N ALA A 91 -6.92 -8.55 -4.30
CA ALA A 91 -7.58 -7.95 -3.14
C ALA A 91 -7.70 -6.43 -3.30
N ILE A 92 -6.65 -5.76 -3.77
CA ILE A 92 -6.67 -4.32 -4.06
C ILE A 92 -7.74 -4.03 -5.12
N ASP A 93 -7.67 -4.70 -6.28
CA ASP A 93 -8.58 -4.46 -7.40
C ASP A 93 -10.04 -4.78 -7.04
N GLY A 94 -10.27 -5.85 -6.28
CA GLY A 94 -11.61 -6.21 -5.79
C GLY A 94 -12.23 -5.14 -4.89
N TRP A 95 -11.44 -4.56 -3.97
CA TRP A 95 -11.92 -3.49 -3.12
C TRP A 95 -12.13 -2.18 -3.89
N LEU A 96 -11.24 -1.85 -4.84
CA LEU A 96 -11.41 -0.68 -5.71
C LEU A 96 -12.66 -0.80 -6.60
N ALA A 97 -12.94 -2.00 -7.14
CA ALA A 97 -14.17 -2.28 -7.89
C ALA A 97 -15.44 -2.12 -7.02
N ALA A 98 -15.35 -2.50 -5.75
CA ALA A 98 -16.41 -2.28 -4.76
C ALA A 98 -16.48 -0.82 -4.23
N ARG A 99 -15.77 0.12 -4.86
CA ARG A 99 -15.69 1.53 -4.47
C ARG A 99 -15.17 1.74 -3.04
N ARG A 100 -14.33 0.85 -2.56
CA ARG A 100 -13.66 0.93 -1.27
C ARG A 100 -12.23 1.43 -1.49
N PRO A 101 -11.88 2.67 -1.10
CA PRO A 101 -10.52 3.15 -1.19
C PRO A 101 -9.56 2.34 -0.31
N VAL A 102 -8.38 2.07 -0.85
CA VAL A 102 -7.40 1.13 -0.26
C VAL A 102 -6.14 1.84 0.18
N TYR A 103 -5.58 1.41 1.31
CA TYR A 103 -4.25 1.75 1.78
C TYR A 103 -3.38 0.50 1.88
N VAL A 104 -2.23 0.52 1.19
CA VAL A 104 -1.24 -0.56 1.20
C VAL A 104 -0.03 -0.14 2.01
N HIS A 105 0.41 -0.96 2.93
CA HIS A 105 1.58 -0.63 3.76
C HIS A 105 2.39 -1.85 4.20
N CYS A 106 3.63 -1.60 4.55
CA CYS A 106 4.49 -2.49 5.34
C CYS A 106 4.92 -1.78 6.63
N HIS A 107 6.17 -1.88 7.06
CA HIS A 107 6.68 -1.10 8.18
C HIS A 107 7.01 0.34 7.74
N ALA A 108 8.04 0.51 6.92
CA ALA A 108 8.50 1.83 6.46
C ALA A 108 7.74 2.38 5.22
N GLY A 109 6.99 1.54 4.52
CA GLY A 109 6.32 1.93 3.28
C GLY A 109 7.25 2.00 2.06
N LEU A 110 8.42 1.40 2.12
CA LEU A 110 9.47 1.52 1.11
C LEU A 110 9.66 0.25 0.28
N GLY A 111 10.11 -0.84 0.90
CA GLY A 111 10.54 -2.06 0.19
C GLY A 111 9.36 -2.90 -0.29
N ARG A 112 8.68 -3.59 0.62
CA ARG A 112 7.52 -4.46 0.35
C ARG A 112 6.38 -3.67 -0.28
N THR A 113 6.05 -2.52 0.27
CA THR A 113 5.01 -1.61 -0.25
C THR A 113 5.36 -1.14 -1.65
N GLY A 114 6.59 -0.68 -1.88
CA GLY A 114 7.04 -0.23 -3.21
C GLY A 114 6.98 -1.33 -4.25
N THR A 115 7.33 -2.57 -3.88
CA THR A 115 7.21 -3.74 -4.75
C THR A 115 5.78 -3.99 -5.18
N VAL A 116 4.84 -3.98 -4.23
CA VAL A 116 3.40 -4.17 -4.51
C VAL A 116 2.87 -3.05 -5.39
N VAL A 117 3.16 -1.79 -5.07
CA VAL A 117 2.71 -0.62 -5.85
C VAL A 117 3.22 -0.67 -7.28
N ALA A 118 4.51 -0.96 -7.47
CA ALA A 118 5.08 -1.05 -8.82
C ALA A 118 4.49 -2.23 -9.63
N CYS A 119 4.30 -3.41 -9.01
CA CYS A 119 3.62 -4.54 -9.65
C CYS A 119 2.15 -4.20 -10.00
N TRP A 120 1.45 -3.45 -9.16
CA TRP A 120 0.10 -2.99 -9.44
C TRP A 120 0.08 -2.05 -10.66
N LEU A 121 1.03 -1.09 -10.74
CA LEU A 121 1.18 -0.21 -11.91
C LEU A 121 1.46 -1.00 -13.19
N VAL A 122 2.29 -2.05 -13.12
CA VAL A 122 2.55 -2.94 -14.27
C VAL A 122 1.27 -3.68 -14.68
N ARG A 123 0.53 -4.25 -13.73
CA ARG A 123 -0.77 -4.91 -14.01
C ARG A 123 -1.73 -3.96 -14.74
N HIS A 124 -1.68 -2.68 -14.43
CA HIS A 124 -2.53 -1.65 -15.03
C HIS A 124 -1.89 -0.92 -16.23
N GLY A 125 -0.94 -1.57 -16.91
CA GLY A 125 -0.47 -1.18 -18.24
C GLY A 125 0.83 -0.37 -18.28
N ARG A 126 1.50 -0.14 -17.14
CA ARG A 126 2.84 0.48 -17.15
C ARG A 126 3.90 -0.55 -17.53
N ALA A 127 4.89 -0.14 -18.33
CA ALA A 127 6.11 -0.94 -18.43
C ALA A 127 6.83 -0.98 -17.07
N PRO A 128 7.54 -2.07 -16.71
CA PRO A 128 8.19 -2.18 -15.40
C PRO A 128 9.12 -1.01 -15.05
N ALA A 129 9.94 -0.54 -15.98
CA ALA A 129 10.81 0.62 -15.77
C ALA A 129 10.01 1.91 -15.50
N ASP A 130 8.92 2.13 -16.24
CA ASP A 130 8.03 3.28 -16.04
C ASP A 130 7.27 3.19 -14.71
N ALA A 131 6.90 1.98 -14.28
CA ALA A 131 6.26 1.75 -12.99
C ALA A 131 7.21 2.13 -11.83
N LEU A 132 8.49 1.74 -11.92
CA LEU A 132 9.50 2.12 -10.93
C LEU A 132 9.76 3.63 -10.91
N ALA A 133 9.84 4.27 -12.09
CA ALA A 133 9.99 5.73 -12.19
C ALA A 133 8.76 6.46 -11.62
N GLU A 134 7.56 5.99 -11.94
CA GLU A 134 6.31 6.55 -11.43
C GLU A 134 6.21 6.43 -9.91
N LEU A 135 6.61 5.29 -9.34
CA LEU A 135 6.67 5.10 -7.90
C LEU A 135 7.52 6.19 -7.21
N GLN A 136 8.70 6.50 -7.75
CA GLN A 136 9.55 7.56 -7.21
C GLN A 136 8.87 8.93 -7.32
N ARG A 137 8.24 9.22 -8.45
CA ARG A 137 7.50 10.47 -8.67
C ARG A 137 6.35 10.64 -7.67
N LEU A 138 5.56 9.61 -7.46
CA LEU A 138 4.43 9.62 -6.52
C LEU A 138 4.86 9.86 -5.07
N ARG A 139 6.05 9.38 -4.71
CA ARG A 139 6.61 9.53 -3.36
C ARG A 139 7.31 10.87 -3.10
N HIS A 140 7.49 11.70 -4.13
CA HIS A 140 8.31 12.92 -4.03
C HIS A 140 7.92 13.87 -2.87
N GLY A 141 6.63 13.91 -2.49
CA GLY A 141 6.12 14.74 -1.40
C GLY A 141 6.12 14.06 -0.02
N THR A 142 6.61 12.83 0.11
CA THR A 142 6.62 12.12 1.39
C THR A 142 7.84 12.48 2.23
N ARG A 143 7.73 12.27 3.55
CA ARG A 143 8.84 12.41 4.51
C ARG A 143 10.09 11.62 4.08
N ASP A 144 9.90 10.45 3.50
CA ASP A 144 10.96 9.51 3.16
C ASP A 144 11.24 9.49 1.63
N ALA A 145 10.96 10.59 0.93
CA ALA A 145 11.10 10.69 -0.54
C ALA A 145 12.50 10.38 -1.06
N ALA A 146 13.54 10.71 -0.26
CA ALA A 146 14.94 10.45 -0.62
C ALA A 146 15.35 8.96 -0.50
N ALA A 147 14.59 8.16 0.23
CA ALA A 147 14.90 6.73 0.39
C ALA A 147 14.51 5.94 -0.86
N ALA A 148 15.30 4.91 -1.19
CA ALA A 148 15.01 4.02 -2.29
C ALA A 148 13.71 3.23 -2.07
N SER A 149 12.89 3.09 -3.12
CA SER A 149 11.70 2.27 -3.12
C SER A 149 11.50 1.63 -4.51
N PRO A 150 11.41 0.32 -4.64
CA PRO A 150 11.69 -0.69 -3.60
C PRO A 150 13.11 -0.57 -3.03
N GLU A 151 13.33 -1.09 -1.83
CA GLU A 151 14.58 -0.90 -1.09
C GLU A 151 15.74 -1.76 -1.61
N THR A 152 15.46 -3.01 -2.03
CA THR A 152 16.49 -3.97 -2.41
C THR A 152 16.55 -4.18 -3.92
N ASP A 153 17.73 -4.62 -4.41
CA ASP A 153 17.90 -4.99 -5.82
C ASP A 153 16.99 -6.17 -6.21
N ALA A 154 16.82 -7.14 -5.30
CA ALA A 154 15.92 -8.27 -5.51
C ALA A 154 14.46 -7.82 -5.68
N GLN A 155 14.01 -6.85 -4.89
CA GLN A 155 12.66 -6.28 -5.02
C GLN A 155 12.50 -5.54 -6.36
N ARG A 156 13.50 -4.77 -6.79
CA ARG A 156 13.48 -4.11 -8.10
C ARG A 156 13.48 -5.12 -9.25
N ALA A 157 14.32 -6.14 -9.19
CA ALA A 157 14.36 -7.22 -10.19
C ALA A 157 13.03 -8.00 -10.26
N PHE A 158 12.35 -8.20 -9.13
CA PHE A 158 11.02 -8.80 -9.10
C PHE A 158 10.01 -7.96 -9.91
N VAL A 159 9.99 -6.64 -9.72
CA VAL A 159 9.14 -5.72 -10.50
C VAL A 159 9.50 -5.77 -11.98
N GLU A 160 10.79 -5.74 -12.32
CA GLU A 160 11.27 -5.79 -13.71
C GLU A 160 10.83 -7.07 -14.44
N SER A 161 10.71 -8.18 -13.70
CA SER A 161 10.23 -9.45 -14.23
C SER A 161 8.69 -9.57 -14.27
N TRP A 162 7.96 -8.69 -13.57
CA TRP A 162 6.50 -8.75 -13.48
C TRP A 162 5.84 -8.44 -14.82
N ARG A 163 4.74 -9.14 -15.13
CA ARG A 163 3.97 -8.96 -16.37
C ARG A 163 2.48 -8.78 -16.05
N PRO A 164 1.70 -8.09 -16.89
CA PRO A 164 0.28 -7.83 -16.64
C PRO A 164 -0.55 -9.10 -16.42
N GLY A 165 -0.18 -10.21 -17.04
CA GLY A 165 -0.88 -11.49 -16.94
C GLY A 165 -0.42 -12.38 -15.77
N ASN A 166 0.49 -11.89 -14.96
CA ASN A 166 0.97 -12.66 -13.81
C ASN A 166 -0.12 -12.82 -12.75
#